data_816b6fd899fd4b90adcfa45ee6357cb2
#
_entry.id   816b6fd899fd4b90adcfa45ee6357cb2
#
_cell.length_a   1.000
_cell.length_b   1.000
_cell.length_c   1.000
_cell.angle_alpha   90.00
_cell.angle_beta   90.00
_cell.angle_gamma   90.00
#
_symmetry.space_group_name_H-M   'P 1'
#
loop_
_entity.id
_entity.type
_entity.pdbx_description
1 polymer ?
#
loop_
_entity_poly.entity_id
_entity_poly.type
_entity_poly.pdbx_seq_one_letter_code
_entity_poly.pdbx_strand_id
1 'polypeptide(L)'
;MTVDRVEPEFYSTREAAVKLGLSLGTVQKMVETGALNAWKTSGGHRRVLASSLEDYMRSRQSNTAISSNQSLSLLVVEDNDDAQRNYAQQIAEWGIDVDLRLEASGLQALLYIAKHRPDIVITDLSMANLDGFEMINSLRNDLSFSKMDIVVVTEMSKADIAERGGLPKDVMIFAKPVSFATLQGYVTAKEAAKARAQ
;
A
#
# COMPACT_ATOMS: atom_id res chain seq x y z
N MET A 1 -36.01 -2.49 22.83
CA MET A 1 -35.77 -1.07 22.57
C MET A 1 -34.37 -0.94 21.99
N THR A 2 -34.27 -0.94 20.68
CA THR A 2 -33.03 -0.70 19.94
C THR A 2 -32.78 0.82 19.98
N VAL A 3 -31.72 1.25 20.65
CA VAL A 3 -31.27 2.63 20.61
C VAL A 3 -30.71 2.88 19.23
N ASP A 4 -31.46 3.63 18.41
CA ASP A 4 -30.97 4.16 17.15
C ASP A 4 -29.76 5.05 17.46
N ARG A 5 -28.54 4.56 17.22
CA ARG A 5 -27.33 5.35 17.28
C ARG A 5 -27.33 6.23 16.03
N VAL A 6 -27.71 7.49 16.18
CA VAL A 6 -27.49 8.50 15.15
C VAL A 6 -25.97 8.58 14.93
N GLU A 7 -25.51 8.14 13.78
CA GLU A 7 -24.11 8.26 13.39
C GLU A 7 -23.76 9.75 13.26
N PRO A 8 -22.60 10.20 13.77
CA PRO A 8 -22.21 11.60 13.71
C PRO A 8 -21.95 12.01 12.23
N GLU A 9 -22.31 13.25 11.88
CA GLU A 9 -22.08 13.77 10.52
C GLU A 9 -20.59 13.91 10.16
N PHE A 10 -19.70 13.89 11.16
CA PHE A 10 -18.25 14.01 10.98
C PHE A 10 -17.47 13.36 12.11
N TYR A 11 -16.23 13.03 11.81
CA TYR A 11 -15.25 12.46 12.74
C TYR A 11 -14.01 13.34 12.85
N SER A 12 -13.34 13.35 14.00
CA SER A 12 -11.97 13.85 14.08
C SER A 12 -11.04 12.91 13.29
N THR A 13 -9.85 13.38 12.90
CA THR A 13 -8.86 12.52 12.22
C THR A 13 -8.46 11.32 13.06
N ARG A 14 -8.48 11.43 14.40
CA ARG A 14 -8.20 10.31 15.32
C ARG A 14 -9.33 9.28 15.34
N GLU A 15 -10.58 9.70 15.38
CA GLU A 15 -11.73 8.81 15.31
C GLU A 15 -11.82 8.12 13.95
N ALA A 16 -11.55 8.87 12.86
CA ALA A 16 -11.46 8.32 11.52
C ALA A 16 -10.35 7.26 11.41
N ALA A 17 -9.18 7.50 12.04
CA ALA A 17 -8.08 6.54 12.08
C ALA A 17 -8.50 5.25 12.78
N VAL A 18 -9.17 5.33 13.91
CA VAL A 18 -9.70 4.15 14.64
C VAL A 18 -10.73 3.41 13.78
N LYS A 19 -11.70 4.13 13.19
CA LYS A 19 -12.74 3.50 12.34
C LYS A 19 -12.16 2.83 11.09
N LEU A 20 -11.12 3.41 10.49
CA LEU A 20 -10.45 2.85 9.30
C LEU A 20 -9.43 1.77 9.64
N GLY A 21 -9.00 1.66 10.89
CA GLY A 21 -7.90 0.79 11.30
C GLY A 21 -6.56 1.26 10.71
N LEU A 22 -6.35 2.59 10.60
CA LEU A 22 -5.16 3.21 10.03
C LEU A 22 -4.44 4.07 11.07
N SER A 23 -3.17 4.40 10.82
CA SER A 23 -2.44 5.36 11.66
C SER A 23 -3.03 6.77 11.51
N LEU A 24 -2.88 7.59 12.56
CA LEU A 24 -3.31 8.99 12.52
C LEU A 24 -2.62 9.76 11.38
N GLY A 25 -1.31 9.53 11.17
CA GLY A 25 -0.54 10.15 10.10
C GLY A 25 -1.05 9.78 8.71
N THR A 26 -1.44 8.52 8.50
CA THR A 26 -2.05 8.06 7.25
C THR A 26 -3.35 8.80 6.98
N VAL A 27 -4.25 8.92 7.97
CA VAL A 27 -5.52 9.63 7.81
C VAL A 27 -5.31 11.13 7.57
N GLN A 28 -4.34 11.75 8.24
CA GLN A 28 -4.00 13.16 8.00
C GLN A 28 -3.53 13.37 6.55
N LYS A 29 -2.70 12.48 6.03
CA LYS A 29 -2.23 12.51 4.65
C LYS A 29 -3.37 12.27 3.65
N MET A 30 -4.29 11.34 3.93
CA MET A 30 -5.51 11.12 3.13
C MET A 30 -6.40 12.36 3.03
N VAL A 31 -6.52 13.12 4.12
CA VAL A 31 -7.23 14.40 4.13
C VAL A 31 -6.48 15.47 3.32
N GLU A 32 -5.16 15.52 3.42
CA GLU A 32 -4.33 16.48 2.68
C GLU A 32 -4.36 16.24 1.17
N THR A 33 -4.41 14.99 0.75
CA THR A 33 -4.46 14.59 -0.67
C THR A 33 -5.87 14.53 -1.25
N GLY A 34 -6.91 14.80 -0.42
CA GLY A 34 -8.31 14.75 -0.87
C GLY A 34 -8.90 13.35 -0.98
N ALA A 35 -8.20 12.31 -0.53
CA ALA A 35 -8.71 10.93 -0.48
C ALA A 35 -9.84 10.77 0.55
N LEU A 36 -9.86 11.64 1.56
CA LEU A 36 -10.98 11.83 2.50
C LEU A 36 -11.37 13.30 2.51
N ASN A 37 -12.65 13.56 2.31
CA ASN A 37 -13.20 14.91 2.40
C ASN A 37 -13.25 15.38 3.85
N ALA A 38 -12.62 16.52 4.12
CA ALA A 38 -12.56 17.10 5.44
C ALA A 38 -12.53 18.63 5.36
N TRP A 39 -12.93 19.30 6.46
CA TRP A 39 -12.75 20.74 6.59
C TRP A 39 -12.01 21.07 7.89
N LYS A 40 -11.50 22.29 7.99
CA LYS A 40 -10.91 22.81 9.21
C LYS A 40 -11.95 23.64 9.98
N THR A 41 -12.03 23.38 11.29
CA THR A 41 -12.80 24.25 12.19
C THR A 41 -12.05 25.57 12.42
N SER A 42 -12.71 26.58 13.00
CA SER A 42 -12.09 27.86 13.39
C SER A 42 -10.88 27.67 14.34
N GLY A 43 -10.87 26.60 15.14
CA GLY A 43 -9.75 26.21 15.99
C GLY A 43 -8.67 25.38 15.29
N GLY A 44 -8.69 25.24 13.95
CA GLY A 44 -7.66 24.54 13.16
C GLY A 44 -7.78 23.02 13.15
N HIS A 45 -8.75 22.42 13.84
CA HIS A 45 -8.95 20.97 13.85
C HIS A 45 -9.60 20.49 12.55
N ARG A 46 -9.07 19.39 11.98
CA ARG A 46 -9.67 18.75 10.80
C ARG A 46 -10.85 17.86 11.22
N ARG A 47 -11.95 17.97 10.46
CA ARG A 47 -13.17 17.16 10.60
C ARG A 47 -13.40 16.42 9.30
N VAL A 48 -13.40 15.10 9.36
CA VAL A 48 -13.62 14.19 8.21
C VAL A 48 -15.13 13.97 8.09
N LEU A 49 -15.69 14.15 6.89
CA LEU A 49 -17.10 13.87 6.62
C LEU A 49 -17.39 12.38 6.82
N ALA A 50 -18.43 12.05 7.56
CA ALA A 50 -18.85 10.68 7.80
C ALA A 50 -19.17 9.97 6.48
N SER A 51 -19.89 10.62 5.57
CA SER A 51 -20.19 10.08 4.23
C SER A 51 -18.93 9.72 3.45
N SER A 52 -17.90 10.57 3.47
CA SER A 52 -16.63 10.28 2.79
C SER A 52 -15.90 9.09 3.42
N LEU A 53 -15.98 8.95 4.74
CA LEU A 53 -15.42 7.79 5.45
C LEU A 53 -16.18 6.51 5.09
N GLU A 54 -17.51 6.57 5.05
CA GLU A 54 -18.37 5.45 4.68
C GLU A 54 -18.17 5.03 3.22
N ASP A 55 -18.09 5.99 2.31
CA ASP A 55 -17.80 5.73 0.88
C ASP A 55 -16.44 5.05 0.72
N TYR A 56 -15.43 5.52 1.47
CA TYR A 56 -14.13 4.88 1.50
C TYR A 56 -14.21 3.45 2.08
N MET A 57 -14.93 3.24 3.18
CA MET A 57 -15.15 1.91 3.77
C MET A 57 -15.96 1.01 2.83
N ARG A 58 -16.98 1.54 2.18
CA ARG A 58 -17.82 0.80 1.21
C ARG A 58 -17.01 0.40 -0.02
N SER A 59 -16.16 1.28 -0.54
CA SER A 59 -15.24 0.94 -1.64
C SER A 59 -14.26 -0.17 -1.24
N ARG A 60 -13.82 -0.22 0.02
CA ARG A 60 -13.03 -1.33 0.59
C ARG A 60 -13.83 -2.63 0.66
N GLN A 61 -15.10 -2.56 1.08
CA GLN A 61 -15.97 -3.74 1.17
C GLN A 61 -16.40 -4.25 -0.21
N SER A 62 -16.65 -3.36 -1.17
CA SER A 62 -16.98 -3.73 -2.55
C SER A 62 -15.78 -4.39 -3.26
N ASN A 63 -14.56 -3.93 -2.97
CA ASN A 63 -13.34 -4.59 -3.47
C ASN A 63 -13.10 -5.94 -2.77
N THR A 64 -13.55 -6.13 -1.53
CA THR A 64 -13.50 -7.44 -0.85
C THR A 64 -14.57 -8.40 -1.41
N ALA A 65 -15.69 -7.87 -1.89
CA ALA A 65 -16.77 -8.67 -2.49
C ALA A 65 -16.55 -8.95 -4.00
N ILE A 66 -15.71 -8.14 -4.69
CA ILE A 66 -15.32 -8.36 -6.09
C ILE A 66 -14.02 -9.18 -6.19
N SER A 67 -13.21 -9.23 -5.13
CA SER A 67 -12.04 -10.11 -5.01
C SER A 67 -12.41 -11.52 -4.53
N SER A 68 -13.41 -12.14 -5.15
CA SER A 68 -13.39 -13.59 -5.40
C SER A 68 -12.41 -13.92 -6.55
N ASN A 69 -11.49 -13.02 -6.87
CA ASN A 69 -10.48 -13.25 -7.87
C ASN A 69 -9.29 -13.97 -7.24
N GLN A 70 -9.02 -15.15 -7.73
CA GLN A 70 -7.89 -16.01 -7.35
C GLN A 70 -6.54 -15.37 -7.67
N SER A 71 -6.50 -14.25 -8.44
CA SER A 71 -5.28 -13.58 -8.87
C SER A 71 -4.52 -12.93 -7.71
N LEU A 72 -3.20 -13.00 -7.78
CA LEU A 72 -2.30 -12.33 -6.83
C LEU A 72 -2.21 -10.84 -7.17
N SER A 73 -2.51 -9.95 -6.22
CA SER A 73 -2.41 -8.51 -6.43
C SER A 73 -0.98 -8.02 -6.17
N LEU A 74 -0.35 -7.49 -7.21
CA LEU A 74 1.03 -7.03 -7.23
C LEU A 74 1.10 -5.53 -7.55
N LEU A 75 1.66 -4.75 -6.65
CA LEU A 75 1.98 -3.35 -6.87
C LEU A 75 3.48 -3.19 -7.12
N VAL A 76 3.86 -2.54 -8.20
CA VAL A 76 5.25 -2.10 -8.45
C VAL A 76 5.30 -0.58 -8.37
N VAL A 77 6.24 -0.08 -7.58
CA VAL A 77 6.48 1.35 -7.37
C VAL A 77 7.86 1.68 -7.94
N GLU A 78 7.89 2.39 -9.05
CA GLU A 78 9.11 2.73 -9.78
C GLU A 78 8.88 4.07 -10.49
N ASP A 79 9.75 5.04 -10.33
CA ASP A 79 9.58 6.39 -10.89
C ASP A 79 10.15 6.53 -12.32
N ASN A 80 10.87 5.52 -12.79
CA ASN A 80 11.38 5.49 -14.16
C ASN A 80 10.41 4.78 -15.10
N ASP A 81 9.92 5.49 -16.13
CA ASP A 81 8.95 4.97 -17.09
C ASP A 81 9.46 3.75 -17.90
N ASP A 82 10.77 3.71 -18.23
CA ASP A 82 11.35 2.58 -18.97
C ASP A 82 11.40 1.32 -18.08
N ALA A 83 11.76 1.49 -16.81
CA ALA A 83 11.75 0.42 -15.84
C ALA A 83 10.33 -0.09 -15.60
N GLN A 84 9.33 0.80 -15.48
CA GLN A 84 7.92 0.39 -15.37
C GLN A 84 7.47 -0.45 -16.58
N ARG A 85 7.79 0.00 -17.80
CA ARG A 85 7.47 -0.76 -19.03
C ARG A 85 8.11 -2.13 -19.03
N ASN A 86 9.36 -2.22 -18.56
CA ASN A 86 10.08 -3.49 -18.45
C ASN A 86 9.42 -4.41 -17.42
N TYR A 87 9.04 -3.91 -16.25
CA TYR A 87 8.27 -4.68 -15.27
C TYR A 87 6.96 -5.21 -15.86
N ALA A 88 6.18 -4.36 -16.54
CA ALA A 88 4.92 -4.75 -17.15
C ALA A 88 5.09 -5.86 -18.18
N GLN A 89 6.09 -5.72 -19.08
CA GLN A 89 6.38 -6.72 -20.10
C GLN A 89 6.82 -8.06 -19.49
N GLN A 90 7.79 -8.01 -18.59
CA GLN A 90 8.33 -9.22 -17.98
C GLN A 90 7.29 -9.97 -17.16
N ILE A 91 6.48 -9.25 -16.38
CA ILE A 91 5.42 -9.87 -15.55
C ILE A 91 4.33 -10.49 -16.44
N ALA A 92 3.98 -9.87 -17.56
CA ALA A 92 3.01 -10.43 -18.50
C ALA A 92 3.49 -11.77 -19.13
N GLU A 93 4.80 -11.95 -19.24
CA GLU A 93 5.41 -13.18 -19.79
C GLU A 93 5.47 -14.35 -18.77
N TRP A 94 5.20 -14.09 -17.48
CA TRP A 94 5.32 -15.11 -16.43
C TRP A 94 4.29 -16.24 -16.51
N GLY A 95 3.16 -16.02 -17.18
CA GLY A 95 2.10 -17.02 -17.33
C GLY A 95 1.38 -17.38 -16.04
N ILE A 96 1.42 -16.49 -15.04
CA ILE A 96 0.71 -16.59 -13.75
C ILE A 96 -0.39 -15.53 -13.67
N ASP A 97 -1.44 -15.81 -12.92
CA ASP A 97 -2.57 -14.88 -12.76
C ASP A 97 -2.22 -13.79 -11.73
N VAL A 98 -1.72 -12.66 -12.22
CA VAL A 98 -1.30 -11.50 -11.43
C VAL A 98 -2.09 -10.26 -11.82
N ASP A 99 -2.78 -9.65 -10.86
CA ASP A 99 -3.35 -8.31 -10.98
C ASP A 99 -2.24 -7.26 -10.72
N LEU A 100 -1.60 -6.81 -11.82
CA LEU A 100 -0.48 -5.87 -11.76
C LEU A 100 -0.95 -4.42 -11.75
N ARG A 101 -0.48 -3.68 -10.75
CA ARG A 101 -0.56 -2.22 -10.70
C ARG A 101 0.83 -1.60 -10.71
N LEU A 102 1.02 -0.53 -11.49
CA LEU A 102 2.24 0.28 -11.53
C LEU A 102 1.92 1.67 -10.97
N GLU A 103 2.77 2.18 -10.10
CA GLU A 103 2.70 3.55 -9.59
C GLU A 103 4.07 4.24 -9.71
N ALA A 104 4.06 5.50 -10.15
CA ALA A 104 5.28 6.27 -10.40
C ALA A 104 5.79 7.02 -9.16
N SER A 105 5.09 6.96 -8.02
CA SER A 105 5.52 7.64 -6.81
C SER A 105 5.08 6.92 -5.55
N GLY A 106 5.89 7.02 -4.51
CA GLY A 106 5.57 6.43 -3.20
C GLY A 106 4.28 6.98 -2.59
N LEU A 107 3.91 8.24 -2.90
CA LEU A 107 2.64 8.81 -2.44
C LEU A 107 1.43 8.13 -3.10
N GLN A 108 1.47 7.95 -4.42
CA GLN A 108 0.42 7.24 -5.15
C GLN A 108 0.34 5.78 -4.69
N ALA A 109 1.51 5.15 -4.48
CA ALA A 109 1.60 3.81 -3.92
C ALA A 109 0.92 3.70 -2.54
N LEU A 110 1.19 4.62 -1.61
CA LEU A 110 0.54 4.63 -0.30
C LEU A 110 -0.98 4.77 -0.38
N LEU A 111 -1.48 5.66 -1.28
CA LEU A 111 -2.92 5.82 -1.51
C LEU A 111 -3.53 4.53 -2.08
N TYR A 112 -2.84 3.90 -3.04
CA TYR A 112 -3.28 2.63 -3.61
C TYR A 112 -3.29 1.52 -2.56
N ILE A 113 -2.20 1.36 -1.79
CA ILE A 113 -2.07 0.36 -0.72
C ILE A 113 -3.18 0.52 0.32
N ALA A 114 -3.44 1.75 0.77
CA ALA A 114 -4.48 2.02 1.75
C ALA A 114 -5.87 1.61 1.27
N LYS A 115 -6.15 1.73 -0.04
CA LYS A 115 -7.44 1.39 -0.65
C LYS A 115 -7.56 -0.07 -1.06
N HIS A 116 -6.53 -0.64 -1.68
CA HIS A 116 -6.61 -1.93 -2.39
C HIS A 116 -5.91 -3.09 -1.66
N ARG A 117 -4.96 -2.79 -0.76
CA ARG A 117 -4.21 -3.80 0.04
C ARG A 117 -3.61 -4.91 -0.82
N PRO A 118 -2.64 -4.58 -1.68
CA PRO A 118 -2.02 -5.58 -2.54
C PRO A 118 -1.36 -6.69 -1.69
N ASP A 119 -1.24 -7.88 -2.26
CA ASP A 119 -0.55 -9.00 -1.61
C ASP A 119 0.96 -8.76 -1.53
N ILE A 120 1.52 -8.18 -2.61
CA ILE A 120 2.95 -7.88 -2.72
C ILE A 120 3.14 -6.45 -3.21
N VAL A 121 4.10 -5.75 -2.61
CA VAL A 121 4.62 -4.46 -3.07
C VAL A 121 6.09 -4.63 -3.44
N ILE A 122 6.45 -4.32 -4.69
CA ILE A 122 7.83 -4.17 -5.13
C ILE A 122 8.14 -2.68 -5.22
N THR A 123 9.22 -2.22 -4.60
CA THR A 123 9.57 -0.79 -4.58
C THR A 123 11.07 -0.56 -4.62
N ASP A 124 11.51 0.55 -5.20
CA ASP A 124 12.86 1.07 -4.97
C ASP A 124 12.91 1.88 -3.66
N LEU A 125 14.10 1.99 -3.09
CA LEU A 125 14.38 2.90 -1.97
C LEU A 125 14.72 4.31 -2.43
N SER A 126 15.26 4.45 -3.65
CA SER A 126 15.85 5.69 -4.20
C SER A 126 14.86 6.42 -5.12
N MET A 127 13.66 6.74 -4.64
CA MET A 127 12.67 7.48 -5.41
C MET A 127 12.68 8.98 -5.08
N ALA A 128 12.44 9.84 -6.08
CA ALA A 128 12.59 11.30 -5.96
C ALA A 128 11.60 11.98 -4.98
N ASN A 129 10.40 11.43 -4.77
CA ASN A 129 9.30 12.14 -4.11
C ASN A 129 8.85 11.59 -2.76
N LEU A 130 9.34 10.44 -2.34
CA LEU A 130 9.11 9.85 -1.02
C LEU A 130 10.26 8.92 -0.71
N ASP A 131 10.86 9.10 0.48
CA ASP A 131 11.87 8.18 0.98
C ASP A 131 11.26 6.77 1.16
N GLY A 132 11.79 5.79 0.41
CA GLY A 132 11.32 4.41 0.48
C GLY A 132 11.44 3.81 1.88
N PHE A 133 12.41 4.25 2.69
CA PHE A 133 12.53 3.84 4.10
C PHE A 133 11.36 4.33 4.93
N GLU A 134 10.97 5.61 4.77
CA GLU A 134 9.82 6.17 5.48
C GLU A 134 8.53 5.46 5.09
N MET A 135 8.35 5.18 3.80
CA MET A 135 7.20 4.45 3.29
C MET A 135 7.11 3.05 3.91
N ILE A 136 8.19 2.28 3.87
CA ILE A 136 8.24 0.91 4.39
C ILE A 136 8.01 0.89 5.90
N ASN A 137 8.67 1.77 6.65
CA ASN A 137 8.50 1.87 8.09
C ASN A 137 7.06 2.28 8.46
N SER A 138 6.46 3.22 7.71
CA SER A 138 5.06 3.61 7.93
C SER A 138 4.10 2.45 7.71
N LEU A 139 4.33 1.63 6.68
CA LEU A 139 3.53 0.45 6.39
C LEU A 139 3.69 -0.63 7.47
N ARG A 140 4.91 -0.87 7.97
CA ARG A 140 5.16 -1.89 9.00
C ARG A 140 4.71 -1.48 10.40
N ASN A 141 4.61 -0.19 10.67
CA ASN A 141 4.03 0.34 11.91
C ASN A 141 2.50 0.23 11.97
N ASP A 142 1.84 -0.08 10.85
CA ASP A 142 0.40 -0.28 10.78
C ASP A 142 0.09 -1.78 10.61
N LEU A 143 -0.45 -2.39 11.68
CA LEU A 143 -0.79 -3.81 11.72
C LEU A 143 -1.74 -4.25 10.59
N SER A 144 -2.49 -3.31 10.00
CA SER A 144 -3.40 -3.61 8.89
C SER A 144 -2.69 -4.05 7.63
N PHE A 145 -1.38 -3.77 7.50
CA PHE A 145 -0.53 -4.17 6.37
C PHE A 145 0.47 -5.29 6.73
N SER A 146 0.33 -5.91 7.90
CA SER A 146 1.25 -6.97 8.36
C SER A 146 1.31 -8.21 7.47
N LYS A 147 0.25 -8.48 6.69
CA LYS A 147 0.18 -9.63 5.77
C LYS A 147 0.70 -9.33 4.37
N MET A 148 0.91 -8.05 4.05
CA MET A 148 1.41 -7.61 2.75
C MET A 148 2.92 -7.84 2.68
N ASP A 149 3.39 -8.53 1.66
CA ASP A 149 4.82 -8.69 1.44
C ASP A 149 5.42 -7.41 0.85
N ILE A 150 6.61 -7.04 1.32
CA ILE A 150 7.37 -5.93 0.75
C ILE A 150 8.68 -6.47 0.19
N VAL A 151 8.92 -6.17 -1.07
CA VAL A 151 10.13 -6.51 -1.82
C VAL A 151 10.79 -5.20 -2.24
N VAL A 152 12.02 -5.02 -1.84
CA VAL A 152 12.85 -3.87 -2.23
C VAL A 152 13.77 -4.29 -3.37
N VAL A 153 13.83 -3.48 -4.43
CA VAL A 153 14.76 -3.63 -5.54
C VAL A 153 15.54 -2.34 -5.67
N THR A 154 16.82 -2.34 -5.27
CA THR A 154 17.59 -1.11 -5.12
C THR A 154 19.05 -1.25 -5.55
N GLU A 155 19.68 -0.13 -5.93
CA GLU A 155 21.14 -0.05 -6.15
C GLU A 155 21.93 0.12 -4.85
N MET A 156 21.26 0.45 -3.75
CA MET A 156 21.91 0.66 -2.45
C MET A 156 22.55 -0.62 -1.93
N SER A 157 23.77 -0.49 -1.43
CA SER A 157 24.44 -1.60 -0.75
C SER A 157 23.80 -1.91 0.61
N LYS A 158 24.02 -3.12 1.12
CA LYS A 158 23.58 -3.48 2.48
C LYS A 158 24.16 -2.57 3.55
N ALA A 159 25.38 -2.05 3.35
CA ALA A 159 26.01 -1.11 4.27
C ALA A 159 25.28 0.23 4.29
N ASP A 160 24.98 0.79 3.11
CA ASP A 160 24.24 2.06 2.98
C ASP A 160 22.83 1.95 3.59
N ILE A 161 22.16 0.81 3.39
CA ILE A 161 20.85 0.53 4.00
C ILE A 161 20.99 0.51 5.53
N ALA A 162 22.03 -0.14 6.07
CA ALA A 162 22.26 -0.23 7.50
C ALA A 162 22.57 1.15 8.11
N GLU A 163 23.38 1.98 7.43
CA GLU A 163 23.71 3.35 7.87
C GLU A 163 22.46 4.25 7.93
N ARG A 164 21.44 3.99 7.09
CA ARG A 164 20.16 4.70 7.12
C ARG A 164 19.14 4.12 8.11
N GLY A 165 19.58 3.27 9.03
CA GLY A 165 18.72 2.68 10.07
C GLY A 165 18.19 1.29 9.73
N GLY A 166 18.51 0.74 8.55
CA GLY A 166 18.07 -0.58 8.12
C GLY A 166 16.61 -0.64 7.68
N LEU A 167 16.19 -1.84 7.31
CA LEU A 167 14.79 -2.16 6.95
C LEU A 167 14.25 -3.22 7.94
N PRO A 168 12.92 -3.30 8.10
CA PRO A 168 12.29 -4.39 8.86
C PRO A 168 12.76 -5.77 8.36
N LYS A 169 12.92 -6.72 9.29
CA LYS A 169 13.53 -8.03 9.00
C LYS A 169 12.75 -8.90 8.01
N ASP A 170 11.48 -8.62 7.84
CA ASP A 170 10.57 -9.32 6.92
C ASP A 170 10.54 -8.73 5.53
N VAL A 171 11.27 -7.63 5.29
CA VAL A 171 11.42 -7.02 3.97
C VAL A 171 12.50 -7.76 3.17
N MET A 172 12.11 -8.23 1.98
CA MET A 172 13.04 -8.88 1.06
C MET A 172 13.79 -7.84 0.23
N ILE A 173 15.10 -7.99 0.07
CA ILE A 173 15.94 -7.02 -0.65
C ILE A 173 16.66 -7.72 -1.80
N PHE A 174 16.47 -7.17 -3.01
CA PHE A 174 17.21 -7.53 -4.23
C PHE A 174 18.03 -6.35 -4.73
N ALA A 175 19.25 -6.62 -5.19
CA ALA A 175 20.08 -5.62 -5.85
C ALA A 175 19.62 -5.36 -7.30
N LYS A 176 19.72 -4.13 -7.77
CA LYS A 176 19.62 -3.80 -9.19
C LYS A 176 20.95 -4.15 -9.90
N PRO A 177 20.97 -4.67 -11.14
CA PRO A 177 19.79 -5.07 -11.91
C PRO A 177 19.13 -6.33 -11.33
N VAL A 178 17.81 -6.30 -11.14
CA VAL A 178 17.10 -7.44 -10.58
C VAL A 178 16.94 -8.56 -11.61
N SER A 179 17.12 -9.79 -11.15
CA SER A 179 16.77 -10.98 -11.96
C SER A 179 15.26 -11.18 -11.97
N PHE A 180 14.61 -10.94 -13.12
CA PHE A 180 13.18 -11.19 -13.28
C PHE A 180 12.80 -12.66 -13.05
N ALA A 181 13.69 -13.60 -13.36
CA ALA A 181 13.48 -15.00 -13.02
C ALA A 181 13.41 -15.25 -11.50
N THR A 182 14.21 -14.51 -10.71
CA THR A 182 14.16 -14.57 -9.24
C THR A 182 12.87 -13.97 -8.71
N LEU A 183 12.44 -12.81 -9.23
CA LEU A 183 11.16 -12.20 -8.88
C LEU A 183 9.98 -13.10 -9.26
N GLN A 184 10.00 -13.68 -10.45
CA GLN A 184 8.99 -14.64 -10.90
C GLN A 184 8.89 -15.83 -9.94
N GLY A 185 10.01 -16.43 -9.55
CA GLY A 185 10.03 -17.54 -8.60
C GLY A 185 9.39 -17.15 -7.25
N TYR A 186 9.68 -15.95 -6.75
CA TYR A 186 9.09 -15.45 -5.53
C TYR A 186 7.57 -15.22 -5.65
N VAL A 187 7.14 -14.52 -6.71
CA VAL A 187 5.71 -14.22 -6.94
C VAL A 187 4.91 -15.50 -7.17
N THR A 188 5.44 -16.46 -7.94
CA THR A 188 4.80 -17.76 -8.16
C THR A 188 4.64 -18.54 -6.84
N ALA A 189 5.66 -18.52 -5.98
CA ALA A 189 5.56 -19.19 -4.67
C ALA A 189 4.45 -18.55 -3.79
N LYS A 190 4.29 -17.24 -3.85
CA LYS A 190 3.24 -16.51 -3.11
C LYS A 190 1.85 -16.76 -3.68
N GLU A 191 1.71 -16.79 -5.00
CA GLU A 191 0.45 -17.14 -5.67
C GLU A 191 0.02 -18.55 -5.28
N ALA A 192 0.92 -19.53 -5.34
CA ALA A 192 0.64 -20.91 -4.92
C ALA A 192 0.30 -21.01 -3.42
N ALA A 193 0.92 -20.20 -2.56
CA ALA A 193 0.59 -20.16 -1.12
C ALA A 193 -0.79 -19.56 -0.88
N LYS A 194 -1.16 -18.49 -1.60
CA LYS A 194 -2.48 -17.86 -1.53
C LYS A 194 -3.58 -18.82 -1.95
N ALA A 195 -3.38 -19.57 -3.05
CA ALA A 195 -4.33 -20.56 -3.54
C ALA A 195 -4.57 -21.72 -2.56
N ARG A 196 -3.58 -22.09 -1.71
CA ARG A 196 -3.72 -23.14 -0.69
C ARG A 196 -4.39 -22.67 0.62
N ALA A 197 -4.43 -21.37 0.84
CA ALA A 197 -4.98 -20.80 2.08
C ALA A 197 -6.49 -20.53 2.02
N GLN A 198 -7.10 -20.78 0.87
CA GLN A 198 -8.53 -20.70 0.59
C GLN A 198 -9.19 -22.07 0.69
#